data_b08d8ea2ec34f110f56a54642a61a712
#
_entry.id   b08d8ea2ec34f110f56a54642a61a712
#
_cell.length_a   1.000
_cell.length_b   1.000
_cell.length_c   1.000
_cell.angle_alpha   90.00
_cell.angle_beta   90.00
_cell.angle_gamma   90.00
#
_symmetry.space_group_name_H-M   'P 1'
#
loop_
_entity.id
_entity.type
_entity.pdbx_description
1 polymer ?
#
loop_
_entity_poly.entity_id
_entity_poly.type
_entity_poly.pdbx_seq_one_letter_code
_entity_poly.pdbx_strand_id
1 'polypeptide(L)' 'MTEGQFRVEELNFFWEWHLHTTAASLEVASSDAMRIVRMIGRKTRVLSAEGSVLLEVDPIEARCTD' A
#
# COMPACT_ATOMS: atom_id res chain seq x y z
N MET A 1 21.80 -1.27 -5.70
CA MET A 1 21.23 -1.01 -5.39
C MET A 1 19.91 -1.07 -5.32
N THR A 2 19.23 -0.99 -4.67
CA THR A 2 17.97 -1.30 -4.49
C THR A 2 17.15 -0.20 -4.71
N GLU A 3 17.57 0.69 -5.36
CA GLU A 3 16.79 1.68 -5.57
C GLU A 3 15.63 1.38 -6.23
N GLY A 4 14.69 2.13 -6.41
CA GLY A 4 13.49 1.93 -7.09
C GLY A 4 12.49 1.12 -6.39
N GLN A 5 12.67 0.87 -5.15
CA GLN A 5 11.69 0.09 -4.47
C GLN A 5 10.53 0.90 -4.04
N PHE A 6 9.35 0.30 -4.13
CA PHE A 6 8.11 0.94 -3.70
C PHE A 6 7.73 0.40 -2.34
N ARG A 7 7.19 1.26 -1.48
CA ARG A 7 6.80 0.85 -0.15
C ARG A 7 5.30 0.71 -0.06
N VAL A 8 4.85 -0.35 0.58
CA VAL A 8 3.43 -0.57 0.83
C VAL A 8 3.21 -0.40 2.32
N GLU A 9 2.46 0.62 2.70
CA GLU A 9 2.23 0.96 4.09
C GLU A 9 0.76 0.88 4.43
N GLU A 10 0.46 0.45 5.64
CA GLU A 10 -0.92 0.39 6.09
C GLU A 10 -1.11 1.37 7.24
N LEU A 11 -2.31 1.90 7.38
CA LEU A 11 -2.64 2.84 8.45
C LEU A 11 -3.13 2.05 9.66
N ASN A 12 -2.45 2.20 10.79
CA ASN A 12 -2.84 1.43 11.96
C ASN A 12 -3.89 2.17 12.79
N PHE A 13 -4.27 1.60 13.93
CA PHE A 13 -5.32 2.19 14.74
C PHE A 13 -4.94 3.52 15.36
N PHE A 14 -3.65 3.81 15.42
CA PHE A 14 -3.19 5.06 16.01
C PHE A 14 -2.98 6.13 14.93
N TRP A 15 -3.49 5.90 13.74
CA TRP A 15 -3.38 6.82 12.62
C TRP A 15 -1.94 7.02 12.20
N GLU A 16 -1.15 5.97 12.31
CA GLU A 16 0.24 6.00 11.89
C GLU A 16 0.44 5.02 10.75
N TRP A 17 1.26 5.43 9.80
CA TRP A 17 1.57 4.57 8.66
C TRP A 17 2.66 3.60 9.03
N HIS A 18 2.42 2.33 8.75
CA HIS A 18 3.33 1.27 9.12
C HIS A 18 3.78 0.55 7.88
N LEU A 19 5.06 0.40 7.69
CA LEU A 19 5.57 -0.29 6.52
C LEU A 19 5.20 -1.76 6.59
N HIS A 20 4.54 -2.23 5.56
CA HIS A 20 4.11 -3.62 5.51
C HIS A 20 5.05 -4.44 4.64
N THR A 21 5.39 -3.94 3.45
CA THR A 21 6.28 -4.66 2.56
C THR A 21 6.83 -3.69 1.54
N THR A 22 7.78 -4.16 0.76
CA THR A 22 8.30 -3.38 -0.35
C THR A 22 8.20 -4.22 -1.60
N ALA A 23 8.23 -3.57 -2.74
CA ALA A 23 8.13 -4.25 -4.03
C ALA A 23 9.01 -3.56 -5.04
N ALA A 24 9.45 -4.30 -6.02
CA ALA A 24 10.37 -3.78 -7.02
C ALA A 24 9.65 -3.00 -8.11
N SER A 25 8.36 -3.19 -8.27
CA SER A 25 7.64 -2.48 -9.31
C SER A 25 6.32 -1.96 -8.75
N LEU A 26 5.81 -0.92 -9.39
CA LEU A 26 4.54 -0.34 -8.97
C LEU A 26 3.41 -1.34 -9.15
N GLU A 27 3.49 -2.15 -10.17
CA GLU A 27 2.48 -3.13 -10.44
C GLU A 27 2.36 -4.12 -9.30
N VAL A 28 3.50 -4.63 -8.84
CA VAL A 28 3.50 -5.58 -7.73
C VAL A 28 3.07 -4.89 -6.45
N ALA A 29 3.54 -3.67 -6.24
CA ALA A 29 3.17 -2.93 -5.03
C ALA A 29 1.67 -2.67 -4.99
N SER A 30 1.08 -2.31 -6.12
CA SER A 30 -0.36 -2.06 -6.17
C SER A 30 -1.14 -3.33 -5.89
N SER A 31 -0.71 -4.44 -6.46
CA SER A 31 -1.36 -5.71 -6.22
C SER A 31 -1.28 -6.09 -4.75
N ASP A 32 -0.12 -5.88 -4.14
CA ASP A 32 0.04 -6.17 -2.73
C ASP A 32 -0.84 -5.27 -1.88
N ALA A 33 -0.95 -4.00 -2.23
CA ALA A 33 -1.77 -3.07 -1.47
C ALA A 33 -3.23 -3.50 -1.49
N MET A 34 -3.72 -3.91 -2.65
CA MET A 34 -5.10 -4.36 -2.75
C MET A 34 -5.33 -5.61 -1.91
N ARG A 35 -4.38 -6.52 -1.94
CA ARG A 35 -4.52 -7.75 -1.17
C ARG A 35 -4.52 -7.45 0.32
N ILE A 36 -3.64 -6.55 0.76
CA ILE A 36 -3.56 -6.20 2.17
C ILE A 36 -4.84 -5.54 2.63
N VAL A 37 -5.38 -4.62 1.82
CA VAL A 37 -6.62 -3.95 2.18
C VAL A 37 -7.74 -4.97 2.35
N ARG A 38 -7.81 -5.95 1.48
CA ARG A 38 -8.86 -6.96 1.57
C ARG A 38 -8.68 -7.86 2.78
N MET A 39 -7.42 -8.17 3.10
CA MET A 39 -7.17 -9.09 4.19
C MET A 39 -7.28 -8.42 5.54
N ILE A 40 -6.75 -7.22 5.66
CA ILE A 40 -6.68 -6.56 6.96
C ILE A 40 -7.80 -5.58 7.16
N GLY A 41 -8.31 -5.00 6.10
CA GLY A 41 -9.40 -4.04 6.23
C GLY A 41 -8.97 -2.68 6.68
N ARG A 42 -7.74 -2.28 6.36
CA ARG A 42 -7.25 -0.98 6.71
C ARG A 42 -6.75 -0.26 5.48
N LYS A 43 -6.76 1.07 5.54
CA LYS A 43 -6.29 1.87 4.43
C LYS A 43 -4.81 1.55 4.18
N THR A 44 -4.45 1.42 2.93
CA THR A 44 -3.10 1.06 2.52
C THR A 44 -2.65 2.02 1.43
N ARG A 45 -1.37 2.33 1.40
CA ARG A 45 -0.86 3.23 0.37
C ARG A 45 0.46 2.71 -0.17
N VAL A 46 0.78 3.16 -1.38
CA VAL A 46 2.04 2.82 -2.03
C VAL A 46 2.82 4.11 -2.22
N LEU A 47 4.09 4.08 -1.80
CA LEU A 47 4.96 5.22 -1.94
C LEU A 47 6.13 4.87 -2.84
N SER A 48 6.65 5.88 -3.52
CA SER A 48 7.86 5.71 -4.31
C SER A 48 9.06 5.63 -3.38
N ALA A 49 10.21 5.33 -3.94
CA ALA A 49 11.43 5.28 -3.16
C ALA A 49 11.75 6.63 -2.53
N GLU A 50 11.25 7.69 -3.12
CA GLU A 50 11.47 9.02 -2.58
C GLU A 50 10.46 9.44 -1.56
N GLY A 51 9.45 8.65 -1.33
CA GLY A 51 8.45 8.99 -0.33
C GLY A 51 7.19 9.63 -0.87
N SER A 52 7.04 9.68 -2.18
CA SER A 52 5.82 10.25 -2.75
C SER A 52 4.71 9.22 -2.76
N VAL A 53 3.52 9.63 -2.35
CA VAL A 53 2.39 8.72 -2.35
C VAL A 53 1.88 8.58 -3.77
N LEU A 54 1.90 7.37 -4.27
CA LEU A 54 1.48 7.10 -5.64
C LEU A 54 0.07 6.52 -5.71
N LEU A 55 -0.37 5.87 -4.65
CA LEU A 55 -1.66 5.21 -4.67
C LEU A 55 -2.15 5.04 -3.24
N GLU A 56 -3.45 5.25 -3.02
CA GLU A 56 -4.06 4.98 -1.73
C GLU A 56 -5.29 4.14 -1.98
N VAL A 57 -5.47 3.10 -1.18
CA VAL A 57 -6.61 2.21 -1.34
C VAL A 57 -7.36 2.14 -0.02
N ASP A 58 -8.64 2.43 -0.09
CA ASP A 58 -9.51 2.36 1.07
C ASP A 58 -10.17 1.00 1.13
N PRO A 59 -10.42 0.46 2.30
CA PRO A 59 -11.14 -0.81 2.40
C PRO A 59 -12.51 -0.76 1.74
N ILE A 60 -13.16 0.39 1.85
CA ILE A 60 -14.48 0.51 1.25
C ILE A 60 -14.38 0.44 -0.25
N GLU A 61 -13.40 1.09 -0.83
CA GLU A 61 -13.23 1.04 -2.27
C GLU A 61 -12.90 -0.35 -2.75
N ALA A 62 -12.06 -1.04 -2.00
CA ALA A 62 -11.68 -2.39 -2.37
C ALA A 62 -12.88 -3.32 -2.38
N ARG A 63 -13.83 -3.08 -1.46
CA ARG A 63 -15.00 -3.90 -1.41
C ARG A 63 -15.96 -3.60 -2.51
N CYS A 64 -16.03 -2.37 -2.91
CA CYS A 64 -17.00 -1.98 -3.92
C CYS A 64 -16.59 -2.34 -5.31
N THR A 65 -15.38 -2.76 -5.49
CA THR A 65 -14.99 -3.00 -6.82
C THR A 65 -15.37 -4.33 -7.30
N ASP A 66 -16.02 -5.12 -6.66
CA ASP A 66 -16.37 -6.34 -7.21
C ASP A 66 -17.50 -6.42 -7.97
#